data_b560a27764b7ccc48ab0783f0dfb83de
#
_entry.id   b560a27764b7ccc48ab0783f0dfb83de
#
_cell.length_a   1.000
_cell.length_b   1.000
_cell.length_c   1.000
_cell.angle_alpha   90.00
_cell.angle_beta   90.00
_cell.angle_gamma   90.00
#
_symmetry.space_group_name_H-M   'P 1'
#
loop_
_entity.id
_entity.type
_entity.pdbx_description
1 polymer ?
#
loop_
_entity_poly.entity_id
_entity_poly.type
_entity_poly.pdbx_seq_one_letter_code
_entity_poly.pdbx_strand_id
1 'polypeptide(L)'
;MSHIHEKVDFTVEVFIVYKNKVLLRRHEKYDIWLSVGGHIELDEDPIQAALREVKEEVGLKIEIIGGKKGIGDGSPENKGYQDLIPPKYLGMHPAGGIHKHITLVYFGVADSDKILNAINDKEKAEARWVSRGELGKMNLVPNVLFYAEEALKELGEE
;
A
#
# COMPACT_ATOMS: atom_id res chain seq x y z
N MET A 1 -13.86 -5.02 6.24
CA MET A 1 -14.05 -6.21 5.40
C MET A 1 -13.92 -7.46 6.25
N SER A 2 -14.77 -8.44 6.05
CA SER A 2 -14.60 -9.75 6.69
C SER A 2 -13.36 -10.44 6.11
N HIS A 3 -12.70 -11.25 6.92
CA HIS A 3 -11.56 -12.04 6.47
C HIS A 3 -11.97 -13.03 5.38
N ILE A 4 -11.10 -13.24 4.39
CA ILE A 4 -11.30 -14.18 3.28
C ILE A 4 -11.00 -15.61 3.75
N HIS A 5 -9.98 -15.75 4.61
CA HIS A 5 -9.58 -17.02 5.21
C HIS A 5 -9.58 -16.96 6.74
N GLU A 6 -9.77 -18.10 7.37
CA GLU A 6 -9.80 -18.18 8.84
C GLU A 6 -8.46 -17.91 9.52
N LYS A 7 -7.34 -18.24 8.85
CA LYS A 7 -6.01 -18.19 9.45
C LYS A 7 -5.09 -17.15 8.85
N VAL A 8 -5.10 -17.00 7.53
CA VAL A 8 -4.18 -16.11 6.82
C VAL A 8 -4.90 -15.40 5.69
N ASP A 9 -4.80 -14.08 5.64
CA ASP A 9 -5.14 -13.25 4.49
C ASP A 9 -3.91 -12.56 3.95
N PHE A 10 -3.92 -12.30 2.63
CA PHE A 10 -2.93 -11.48 1.98
C PHE A 10 -3.42 -10.04 1.87
N THR A 11 -2.56 -9.10 2.23
CA THR A 11 -2.84 -7.67 2.15
C THR A 11 -1.76 -6.94 1.38
N VAL A 12 -2.10 -5.78 0.87
CA VAL A 12 -1.14 -4.85 0.26
C VAL A 12 -1.08 -3.57 1.08
N GLU A 13 0.11 -3.00 1.16
CA GLU A 13 0.36 -1.64 1.64
C GLU A 13 1.10 -0.87 0.57
N VAL A 14 0.69 0.38 0.34
CA VAL A 14 1.32 1.25 -0.66
C VAL A 14 1.76 2.54 0.00
N PHE A 15 3.07 2.77 -0.01
CA PHE A 15 3.65 4.04 0.40
C PHE A 15 3.80 4.90 -0.85
N ILE A 16 2.95 5.91 -0.96
CA ILE A 16 2.82 6.75 -2.15
C ILE A 16 3.62 8.03 -1.93
N VAL A 17 4.50 8.33 -2.87
CA VAL A 17 5.31 9.54 -2.84
C VAL A 17 4.86 10.50 -3.94
N TYR A 18 4.74 11.76 -3.58
CA TYR A 18 4.61 12.87 -4.51
C TYR A 18 5.63 13.95 -4.14
N LYS A 19 6.55 14.24 -5.06
CA LYS A 19 7.71 15.10 -4.80
C LYS A 19 8.49 14.58 -3.58
N ASN A 20 8.56 15.37 -2.50
CA ASN A 20 9.29 15.01 -1.28
C ASN A 20 8.38 14.68 -0.10
N LYS A 21 7.17 14.20 -0.37
CA LYS A 21 6.20 13.86 0.66
C LYS A 21 5.63 12.46 0.42
N VAL A 22 5.36 11.76 1.51
CA VAL A 22 4.68 10.47 1.52
C VAL A 22 3.27 10.62 2.05
N LEU A 23 2.33 9.87 1.48
CA LEU A 23 0.93 9.89 1.89
C LEU A 23 0.70 8.94 3.06
N LEU A 24 0.13 9.46 4.13
CA LEU A 24 -0.35 8.66 5.26
C LEU A 24 -1.84 8.93 5.49
N ARG A 25 -2.56 7.90 5.97
CA ARG A 25 -3.97 7.96 6.35
C ARG A 25 -4.12 7.69 7.84
N ARG A 26 -4.95 8.49 8.48
CA ARG A 26 -5.32 8.27 9.89
C ARG A 26 -6.48 7.29 9.96
N HIS A 27 -6.29 6.21 10.67
CA HIS A 27 -7.35 5.25 10.96
C HIS A 27 -8.14 5.76 12.17
N GLU A 28 -9.37 6.22 11.97
CA GLU A 28 -10.18 6.88 13.02
C GLU A 28 -10.37 6.00 14.26
N LYS A 29 -10.67 4.72 14.06
CA LYS A 29 -10.95 3.79 15.16
C LYS A 29 -9.77 3.60 16.11
N TYR A 30 -8.56 3.60 15.59
CA TYR A 30 -7.34 3.31 16.37
C TYR A 30 -6.45 4.54 16.58
N ASP A 31 -6.83 5.67 15.99
CA ASP A 31 -6.05 6.93 16.04
C ASP A 31 -4.57 6.75 15.66
N ILE A 32 -4.32 5.94 14.63
CA ILE A 32 -2.98 5.67 14.11
C ILE A 32 -2.89 6.07 12.64
N TRP A 33 -1.70 6.51 12.24
CA TRP A 33 -1.38 6.81 10.86
C TRP A 33 -0.79 5.59 10.19
N LEU A 34 -1.35 5.23 9.03
CA LEU A 34 -0.97 4.07 8.24
C LEU A 34 -0.77 4.47 6.78
N SER A 35 -0.21 3.56 5.99
CA SER A 35 -0.22 3.66 4.53
C SER A 35 -1.63 3.43 3.96
N VAL A 36 -1.75 3.57 2.66
CA VAL A 36 -2.91 3.12 1.88
C VAL A 36 -2.81 1.62 1.67
N GLY A 37 -3.90 0.88 1.81
CA GLY A 37 -3.89 -0.56 1.54
C GLY A 37 -5.13 -1.30 2.01
N GLY A 38 -5.11 -2.60 1.84
CA GLY A 38 -6.20 -3.49 2.20
C GLY A 38 -5.98 -4.92 1.73
N HIS A 39 -7.03 -5.72 1.80
CA HIS A 39 -6.99 -7.12 1.40
C HIS A 39 -6.86 -7.32 -0.11
N ILE A 40 -6.09 -8.33 -0.51
CA ILE A 40 -6.10 -8.84 -1.89
C ILE A 40 -7.32 -9.74 -2.03
N GLU A 41 -8.22 -9.39 -2.94
CA GLU A 41 -9.43 -10.17 -3.20
C GLU A 41 -9.13 -11.39 -4.09
N LEU A 42 -10.08 -12.35 -4.13
CA LEU A 42 -9.85 -13.64 -4.78
C LEU A 42 -9.65 -13.57 -6.31
N ASP A 43 -10.14 -12.51 -6.93
CA ASP A 43 -10.14 -12.31 -8.38
C ASP A 43 -9.12 -11.28 -8.87
N GLU A 44 -8.21 -10.86 -8.00
CA GLU A 44 -7.20 -9.86 -8.34
C GLU A 44 -5.78 -10.29 -7.94
N ASP A 45 -4.79 -9.79 -8.65
CA ASP A 45 -3.39 -9.89 -8.27
C ASP A 45 -2.99 -8.77 -7.28
N PRO A 46 -1.82 -8.84 -6.65
CA PRO A 46 -1.40 -7.81 -5.69
C PRO A 46 -1.32 -6.39 -6.26
N ILE A 47 -0.95 -6.24 -7.52
CA ILE A 47 -0.85 -4.90 -8.16
C ILE A 47 -2.24 -4.34 -8.42
N GLN A 48 -3.16 -5.18 -8.90
CA GLN A 48 -4.56 -4.79 -9.07
C GLN A 48 -5.19 -4.37 -7.74
N ALA A 49 -4.93 -5.13 -6.67
CA ALA A 49 -5.37 -4.80 -5.31
C ALA A 49 -4.80 -3.44 -4.85
N ALA A 50 -3.51 -3.21 -5.03
CA ALA A 50 -2.85 -1.97 -4.65
C ALA A 50 -3.46 -0.76 -5.38
N LEU A 51 -3.64 -0.85 -6.69
CA LEU A 51 -4.23 0.22 -7.48
C LEU A 51 -5.71 0.48 -7.13
N ARG A 52 -6.47 -0.58 -6.86
CA ARG A 52 -7.87 -0.48 -6.43
C ARG A 52 -7.97 0.23 -5.08
N GLU A 53 -7.21 -0.20 -4.08
CA GLU A 53 -7.22 0.41 -2.75
C GLU A 53 -6.82 1.89 -2.80
N VAL A 54 -5.81 2.25 -3.57
CA VAL A 54 -5.40 3.65 -3.74
C VAL A 54 -6.53 4.49 -4.35
N LYS A 55 -7.20 3.96 -5.37
CA LYS A 55 -8.32 4.65 -5.99
C LYS A 55 -9.51 4.82 -5.05
N GLU A 56 -9.86 3.75 -4.32
CA GLU A 56 -11.00 3.76 -3.39
C GLU A 56 -10.76 4.66 -2.18
N GLU A 57 -9.55 4.63 -1.62
CA GLU A 57 -9.27 5.32 -0.37
C GLU A 57 -8.86 6.78 -0.53
N VAL A 58 -8.14 7.12 -1.60
CA VAL A 58 -7.57 8.47 -1.79
C VAL A 58 -7.78 9.06 -3.19
N GLY A 59 -8.36 8.30 -4.11
CA GLY A 59 -8.71 8.77 -5.45
C GLY A 59 -7.52 9.13 -6.34
N LEU A 60 -6.32 8.67 -5.99
CA LEU A 60 -5.11 8.97 -6.75
C LEU A 60 -4.87 7.94 -7.86
N LYS A 61 -4.21 8.41 -8.90
CA LYS A 61 -3.57 7.58 -9.91
C LYS A 61 -2.08 7.50 -9.61
N ILE A 62 -1.57 6.29 -9.52
CA ILE A 62 -0.17 6.05 -9.18
C ILE A 62 0.48 5.08 -10.15
N GLU A 63 1.80 5.12 -10.18
CA GLU A 63 2.65 4.10 -10.78
C GLU A 63 3.35 3.33 -9.66
N ILE A 64 3.16 2.00 -9.63
CA ILE A 64 3.90 1.12 -8.71
C ILE A 64 5.32 0.97 -9.22
N ILE A 65 6.29 1.23 -8.35
CA ILE A 65 7.70 1.20 -8.71
C ILE A 65 8.28 -0.20 -8.56
N GLY A 66 9.01 -0.61 -9.58
CA GLY A 66 9.67 -1.90 -9.67
C GLY A 66 9.43 -2.54 -11.04
N GLY A 67 10.33 -3.40 -11.43
CA GLY A 67 10.21 -4.16 -12.67
C GLY A 67 9.78 -5.58 -12.40
N LYS A 68 9.02 -6.15 -13.32
CA LYS A 68 8.82 -7.60 -13.38
C LYS A 68 10.17 -8.26 -13.61
N LYS A 69 10.44 -9.33 -12.87
CA LYS A 69 11.64 -10.15 -13.02
C LYS A 69 11.23 -11.52 -13.53
N GLY A 70 12.06 -12.09 -14.40
CA GLY A 70 11.73 -13.37 -15.04
C GLY A 70 11.15 -13.19 -16.44
N ILE A 71 10.67 -14.28 -17.00
CA ILE A 71 10.19 -14.37 -18.39
C ILE A 71 8.70 -14.68 -18.50
N GLY A 72 8.00 -14.79 -17.38
CA GLY A 72 6.57 -15.06 -17.34
C GLY A 72 5.75 -13.88 -17.84
N ASP A 73 5.11 -14.01 -18.98
CA ASP A 73 4.36 -12.97 -19.67
C ASP A 73 2.85 -13.28 -19.78
N GLY A 74 2.40 -14.37 -19.16
CA GLY A 74 1.01 -14.84 -19.25
C GLY A 74 0.65 -15.53 -20.56
N SER A 75 1.61 -15.71 -21.47
CA SER A 75 1.39 -16.32 -22.77
C SER A 75 1.10 -17.83 -22.70
N PRO A 76 0.50 -18.42 -23.76
CA PRO A 76 0.31 -19.86 -23.86
C PRO A 76 1.62 -20.66 -23.78
N GLU A 77 2.72 -20.11 -24.29
CA GLU A 77 4.06 -20.71 -24.23
C GLU A 77 4.53 -20.87 -22.78
N ASN A 78 4.21 -19.91 -21.93
CA ASN A 78 4.45 -19.94 -20.49
C ASN A 78 3.32 -20.61 -19.69
N LYS A 79 2.37 -21.27 -20.38
CA LYS A 79 1.20 -21.90 -19.74
C LYS A 79 0.40 -20.95 -18.86
N GLY A 80 0.33 -19.68 -19.25
CA GLY A 80 -0.34 -18.63 -18.50
C GLY A 80 0.43 -18.12 -17.28
N TYR A 81 1.66 -18.58 -17.06
CA TYR A 81 2.47 -18.07 -15.94
C TYR A 81 2.89 -16.63 -16.20
N GLN A 82 2.59 -15.77 -15.22
CA GLN A 82 2.88 -14.34 -15.28
C GLN A 82 3.75 -13.93 -14.11
N ASP A 83 4.86 -13.28 -14.39
CA ASP A 83 5.64 -12.59 -13.37
C ASP A 83 4.97 -11.30 -12.97
N LEU A 84 4.95 -11.02 -11.68
CA LEU A 84 4.42 -9.79 -11.11
C LEU A 84 5.56 -8.90 -10.59
N ILE A 85 5.28 -7.61 -10.42
CA ILE A 85 6.21 -6.72 -9.73
C ILE A 85 6.36 -7.23 -8.30
N PRO A 86 7.56 -7.60 -7.85
CA PRO A 86 7.76 -8.05 -6.48
C PRO A 86 7.55 -6.90 -5.49
N PRO A 87 7.05 -7.17 -4.28
CA PRO A 87 6.98 -6.15 -3.24
C PRO A 87 8.39 -5.71 -2.82
N LYS A 88 8.49 -4.49 -2.33
CA LYS A 88 9.73 -3.98 -1.73
C LYS A 88 10.06 -4.70 -0.42
N TYR A 89 9.02 -5.00 0.35
CA TYR A 89 9.10 -5.71 1.62
C TYR A 89 7.92 -6.67 1.76
N LEU A 90 8.15 -7.72 2.52
CA LEU A 90 7.15 -8.73 2.84
C LEU A 90 7.12 -8.90 4.36
N GLY A 91 5.96 -8.71 4.96
CA GLY A 91 5.79 -8.80 6.40
C GLY A 91 4.61 -9.67 6.79
N MET A 92 4.53 -9.96 8.07
CA MET A 92 3.40 -10.67 8.67
C MET A 92 3.09 -10.06 10.02
N HIS A 93 1.81 -9.89 10.32
CA HIS A 93 1.36 -9.41 11.63
C HIS A 93 0.08 -10.10 12.09
N PRO A 94 -0.13 -10.19 13.42
CA PRO A 94 -1.40 -10.65 13.97
C PRO A 94 -2.56 -9.72 13.57
N ALA A 95 -3.69 -10.32 13.24
CA ALA A 95 -4.90 -9.59 12.84
C ALA A 95 -6.12 -9.95 13.70
N GLY A 96 -5.88 -10.44 14.91
CA GLY A 96 -6.90 -10.87 15.87
C GLY A 96 -6.97 -12.38 16.03
N GLY A 97 -7.05 -12.87 17.27
CA GLY A 97 -7.08 -14.30 17.55
C GLY A 97 -5.89 -15.06 16.95
N ILE A 98 -6.19 -16.11 16.20
CA ILE A 98 -5.19 -16.91 15.47
C ILE A 98 -4.93 -16.39 14.05
N HIS A 99 -5.67 -15.37 13.64
CA HIS A 99 -5.61 -14.82 12.28
C HIS A 99 -4.36 -13.94 12.08
N LYS A 100 -3.76 -14.05 10.90
CA LYS A 100 -2.59 -13.26 10.50
C LYS A 100 -2.77 -12.66 9.12
N HIS A 101 -2.17 -11.50 8.91
CA HIS A 101 -2.00 -10.93 7.59
C HIS A 101 -0.57 -11.13 7.10
N ILE A 102 -0.42 -11.58 5.86
CA ILE A 102 0.83 -11.50 5.11
C ILE A 102 0.72 -10.27 4.21
N THR A 103 1.59 -9.31 4.43
CA THR A 103 1.50 -7.99 3.81
C THR A 103 2.60 -7.80 2.79
N LEU A 104 2.21 -7.46 1.57
CA LEU A 104 3.09 -7.08 0.49
C LEU A 104 3.19 -5.56 0.44
N VAL A 105 4.38 -5.02 0.66
CA VAL A 105 4.62 -3.58 0.71
C VAL A 105 5.16 -3.09 -0.62
N TYR A 106 4.44 -2.15 -1.23
CA TYR A 106 4.80 -1.51 -2.49
C TYR A 106 5.09 -0.03 -2.30
N PHE A 107 5.93 0.51 -3.17
CA PHE A 107 6.16 1.94 -3.31
C PHE A 107 5.56 2.41 -4.63
N GLY A 108 4.94 3.58 -4.59
CA GLY A 108 4.33 4.18 -5.77
C GLY A 108 4.55 5.68 -5.84
N VAL A 109 4.48 6.21 -7.06
CA VAL A 109 4.55 7.64 -7.34
C VAL A 109 3.19 8.12 -7.82
N ALA A 110 2.67 9.18 -7.21
CA ALA A 110 1.45 9.83 -7.64
C ALA A 110 1.72 10.88 -8.73
N ASP A 111 0.77 11.05 -9.62
CA ASP A 111 0.81 12.10 -10.66
C ASP A 111 0.34 13.47 -10.15
N SER A 112 -0.34 13.49 -9.00
CA SER A 112 -0.78 14.73 -8.34
C SER A 112 -0.88 14.56 -6.82
N ASP A 113 -0.99 15.68 -6.12
CA ASP A 113 -1.22 15.71 -4.67
C ASP A 113 -2.70 15.85 -4.29
N LYS A 114 -3.60 15.84 -5.26
CA LYS A 114 -5.03 16.04 -5.05
C LYS A 114 -5.69 14.76 -4.51
N ILE A 115 -5.80 14.70 -3.19
CA ILE A 115 -6.52 13.62 -2.52
C ILE A 115 -8.02 13.85 -2.69
N LEU A 116 -8.71 12.85 -3.24
CA LEU A 116 -10.16 12.82 -3.26
C LEU A 116 -10.64 12.04 -2.04
N ASN A 117 -11.70 12.54 -1.39
CA ASN A 117 -12.30 11.85 -0.26
C ASN A 117 -12.76 10.44 -0.68
N ALA A 118 -12.57 9.49 0.21
CA ALA A 118 -13.01 8.11 0.00
C ALA A 118 -14.47 8.07 -0.47
N ILE A 119 -14.73 7.26 -1.48
CA ILE A 119 -16.07 7.08 -2.08
C ILE A 119 -17.06 6.50 -1.07
N ASN A 120 -16.58 5.85 -0.04
CA ASN A 120 -17.38 5.33 1.07
C ASN A 120 -17.33 6.26 2.28
N ASP A 121 -18.41 7.01 2.50
CA ASP A 121 -18.64 7.87 3.67
C ASP A 121 -18.57 7.15 5.05
N LYS A 122 -18.34 5.84 5.05
CA LYS A 122 -18.30 5.05 6.30
C LYS A 122 -16.96 5.12 7.03
N GLU A 123 -15.90 5.53 6.35
CA GLU A 123 -14.58 5.72 6.96
C GLU A 123 -14.04 7.08 6.53
N LYS A 124 -14.38 8.13 7.27
CA LYS A 124 -13.78 9.46 7.11
C LYS A 124 -12.33 9.42 7.60
N ALA A 125 -11.47 8.73 6.88
CA ALA A 125 -10.06 8.71 7.20
C ALA A 125 -9.40 9.98 6.66
N GLU A 126 -8.80 10.76 7.56
CA GLU A 126 -7.94 11.87 7.18
C GLU A 126 -6.72 11.34 6.45
N ALA A 127 -6.41 11.88 5.26
CA ALA A 127 -5.19 11.58 4.52
C ALA A 127 -4.34 12.84 4.39
N ARG A 128 -3.02 12.70 4.54
CA ARG A 128 -2.10 13.82 4.57
C ARG A 128 -0.78 13.48 3.92
N TRP A 129 -0.26 14.43 3.13
CA TRP A 129 1.09 14.39 2.61
C TRP A 129 2.07 14.86 3.69
N VAL A 130 3.05 14.02 4.00
CA VAL A 130 3.97 14.19 5.11
C VAL A 130 5.40 14.26 4.60
N SER A 131 6.12 15.29 4.98
CA SER A 131 7.54 15.42 4.68
C SER A 131 8.41 14.56 5.60
N ARG A 132 9.66 14.32 5.23
CA ARG A 132 10.61 13.59 6.08
C ARG A 132 10.77 14.22 7.46
N GLY A 133 10.83 15.54 7.53
CA GLY A 133 10.96 16.26 8.80
C GLY A 133 9.73 16.10 9.70
N GLU A 134 8.54 15.99 9.11
CA GLU A 134 7.31 15.76 9.85
C GLU A 134 7.18 14.31 10.34
N LEU A 135 7.65 13.33 9.55
CA LEU A 135 7.63 11.92 9.95
C LEU A 135 8.31 11.70 11.30
N GLY A 136 9.47 12.31 11.51
CA GLY A 136 10.23 12.18 12.76
C GLY A 136 9.54 12.76 13.99
N LYS A 137 8.50 13.59 13.80
CA LYS A 137 7.71 14.21 14.88
C LYS A 137 6.38 13.51 15.12
N MET A 138 5.99 12.59 14.26
CA MET A 138 4.74 11.85 14.39
C MET A 138 4.95 10.60 15.24
N ASN A 139 3.92 10.24 16.01
CA ASN A 139 3.90 8.97 16.74
C ASN A 139 3.47 7.86 15.78
N LEU A 140 4.43 7.31 15.04
CA LEU A 140 4.20 6.25 14.07
C LEU A 140 4.62 4.89 14.61
N VAL A 141 3.90 3.86 14.20
CA VAL A 141 4.35 2.48 14.40
C VAL A 141 5.69 2.30 13.68
N PRO A 142 6.70 1.64 14.29
CA PRO A 142 8.07 1.59 13.75
C PRO A 142 8.19 1.12 12.30
N ASN A 143 7.42 0.12 11.88
CA ASN A 143 7.45 -0.36 10.50
C ASN A 143 6.87 0.69 9.51
N VAL A 144 5.83 1.43 9.90
CA VAL A 144 5.27 2.51 9.07
C VAL A 144 6.30 3.62 8.86
N LEU A 145 6.97 4.04 9.94
CA LEU A 145 8.04 5.04 9.85
C LEU A 145 9.17 4.56 8.92
N PHE A 146 9.63 3.34 9.12
CA PHE A 146 10.70 2.75 8.30
C PHE A 146 10.35 2.73 6.82
N TYR A 147 9.17 2.22 6.46
CA TYR A 147 8.77 2.13 5.05
C TYR A 147 8.51 3.52 4.43
N ALA A 148 7.96 4.45 5.20
CA ALA A 148 7.76 5.82 4.74
C ALA A 148 9.10 6.53 4.44
N GLU A 149 10.08 6.36 5.32
CA GLU A 149 11.43 6.90 5.12
C GLU A 149 12.14 6.25 3.91
N GLU A 150 12.04 4.93 3.76
CA GLU A 150 12.63 4.22 2.61
C GLU A 150 11.95 4.63 1.29
N ALA A 151 10.64 4.83 1.29
CA ALA A 151 9.92 5.32 0.10
C ALA A 151 10.39 6.73 -0.29
N LEU A 152 10.53 7.63 0.66
CA LEU A 152 11.06 8.99 0.41
C LEU A 152 12.52 8.97 -0.05
N LYS A 153 13.32 8.07 0.50
CA LYS A 153 14.73 7.91 0.10
C LYS A 153 14.85 7.44 -1.35
N GLU A 154 14.01 6.51 -1.77
CA GLU A 154 14.03 5.93 -3.12
C GLU A 154 13.38 6.85 -4.17
N LEU A 155 12.26 7.48 -3.84
CA LEU A 155 11.37 8.16 -4.78
C LEU A 155 11.26 9.67 -4.58
N GLY A 156 11.80 10.21 -3.51
CA GLY A 156 11.81 11.65 -3.28
C GLY A 156 12.71 12.38 -4.28
N GLU A 157 12.35 13.60 -4.63
CA GLU A 157 13.19 14.50 -5.43
C GLU A 157 14.29 15.08 -4.53
N GLU A 158 15.49 15.27 -5.10
CA GLU A 158 16.60 15.96 -4.44
C GLU A 158 16.38 17.47 -4.36
#